data_943ae471f6578bc03a27b5b6b3db4976
#
_entry.id   943ae471f6578bc03a27b5b6b3db4976
#
_cell.length_a   1.000
_cell.length_b   1.000
_cell.length_c   1.000
_cell.angle_alpha   90.00
_cell.angle_beta   90.00
_cell.angle_gamma   90.00
#
_symmetry.space_group_name_H-M   'P 1'
#
loop_
_entity.id
_entity.type
_entity.pdbx_description
1 polymer ?
#
loop_
_entity_poly.entity_id
_entity_poly.type
_entity_poly.pdbx_seq_one_letter_code
_entity_poly.pdbx_strand_id
1 'polypeptide(L)'
;MGKLYVVPTPVGNLEDMTFRAIRVLKEADLILAEDTRTSGILLKHYEIKNAMQSHHKFNEHKTVEGVVNRIKAGETVALISDAGTPGISDPGFLVVRECVRNGIEVQCLPGATAFVPALVASGLPDERFCFEGFLPQKKGRVTRLTSLQEEKRTMIFYESPYRLVKTLTQFAEFFGAERPVSVCREISKMHEESVRGTLTEVIAHFTENEPRGEIVIVLGGKED
;
A
#
# COMPACT_ATOMS: atom_id res chain seq x y z
N MET A 1 -18.83 9.38 -21.96
CA MET A 1 -18.29 10.22 -20.88
C MET A 1 -17.06 9.51 -20.33
N GLY A 2 -15.93 10.22 -20.25
CA GLY A 2 -14.70 9.62 -19.72
C GLY A 2 -14.81 9.27 -18.25
N LYS A 3 -13.92 8.41 -17.75
CA LYS A 3 -13.87 8.01 -16.34
C LYS A 3 -12.46 7.70 -15.85
N LEU A 4 -12.29 7.64 -14.55
CA LEU A 4 -11.06 7.23 -13.90
C LEU A 4 -11.19 5.78 -13.39
N TYR A 5 -10.25 4.92 -13.81
CA TYR A 5 -10.01 3.64 -13.15
C TYR A 5 -8.83 3.73 -12.21
N VAL A 6 -8.98 3.25 -10.98
CA VAL A 6 -7.87 2.97 -10.06
C VAL A 6 -7.61 1.48 -10.15
N VAL A 7 -6.43 1.11 -10.64
CA VAL A 7 -6.11 -0.27 -11.03
C VAL A 7 -4.98 -0.81 -10.15
N PRO A 8 -5.27 -1.75 -9.25
CA PRO A 8 -4.24 -2.43 -8.47
C PRO A 8 -3.26 -3.19 -9.35
N THR A 9 -1.98 -3.14 -8.98
CA THR A 9 -0.89 -3.88 -9.61
C THR A 9 -0.31 -4.92 -8.65
N PRO A 10 0.39 -5.95 -9.13
CA PRO A 10 0.96 -6.99 -8.27
C PRO A 10 1.90 -6.43 -7.19
N VAL A 11 1.90 -7.05 -6.00
CA VAL A 11 2.80 -6.69 -4.89
C VAL A 11 4.10 -7.52 -4.86
N GLY A 12 4.37 -8.26 -5.93
CA GLY A 12 5.60 -9.05 -6.06
C GLY A 12 5.47 -10.28 -6.96
N ASN A 13 4.25 -10.74 -7.24
CA ASN A 13 3.99 -11.86 -8.13
C ASN A 13 3.08 -11.41 -9.27
N LEU A 14 3.54 -11.52 -10.51
CA LEU A 14 2.78 -11.10 -11.69
C LEU A 14 1.45 -11.85 -11.82
N GLU A 15 1.34 -13.09 -11.33
CA GLU A 15 0.09 -13.88 -11.36
C GLU A 15 -1.05 -13.26 -10.55
N ASP A 16 -0.75 -12.31 -9.64
CA ASP A 16 -1.76 -11.56 -8.88
C ASP A 16 -2.45 -10.44 -9.69
N MET A 17 -2.09 -10.27 -10.96
CA MET A 17 -2.75 -9.32 -11.84
C MET A 17 -4.09 -9.88 -12.33
N THR A 18 -5.17 -9.15 -12.08
CA THR A 18 -6.50 -9.63 -12.49
C THR A 18 -6.71 -9.48 -14.02
N PHE A 19 -7.44 -10.42 -14.63
CA PHE A 19 -7.85 -10.30 -16.04
C PHE A 19 -8.58 -8.98 -16.34
N ARG A 20 -9.38 -8.50 -15.40
CA ARG A 20 -10.08 -7.23 -15.53
C ARG A 20 -9.13 -6.04 -15.54
N ALA A 21 -8.09 -6.05 -14.70
CA ALA A 21 -7.08 -5.02 -14.67
C ALA A 21 -6.32 -4.95 -16.01
N ILE A 22 -5.90 -6.10 -16.54
CA ILE A 22 -5.23 -6.19 -17.84
C ILE A 22 -6.12 -5.61 -18.96
N ARG A 23 -7.40 -6.00 -18.99
CA ARG A 23 -8.34 -5.49 -19.99
C ARG A 23 -8.54 -3.99 -19.88
N VAL A 24 -8.77 -3.46 -18.67
CA VAL A 24 -8.97 -2.01 -18.45
C VAL A 24 -7.71 -1.22 -18.85
N LEU A 25 -6.53 -1.70 -18.54
CA LEU A 25 -5.28 -1.05 -18.94
C LEU A 25 -5.08 -1.06 -20.47
N LYS A 26 -5.53 -2.11 -21.17
CA LYS A 26 -5.50 -2.18 -22.64
C LYS A 26 -6.50 -1.21 -23.30
N GLU A 27 -7.63 -0.98 -22.65
CA GLU A 27 -8.72 -0.12 -23.16
C GLU A 27 -8.57 1.36 -22.79
N ALA A 28 -7.69 1.70 -21.82
CA ALA A 28 -7.50 3.08 -21.36
C ALA A 28 -6.80 3.95 -22.41
N ASP A 29 -7.22 5.20 -22.55
CA ASP A 29 -6.58 6.19 -23.44
C ASP A 29 -5.27 6.71 -22.84
N LEU A 30 -5.16 6.73 -21.51
CA LEU A 30 -3.99 7.16 -20.77
C LEU A 30 -3.80 6.32 -19.50
N ILE A 31 -2.56 5.92 -19.23
CA ILE A 31 -2.16 5.30 -17.96
C ILE A 31 -1.32 6.29 -17.16
N LEU A 32 -1.76 6.62 -15.95
CA LEU A 32 -0.99 7.36 -14.95
C LEU A 32 -0.19 6.37 -14.13
N ALA A 33 1.12 6.56 -14.04
CA ALA A 33 2.04 5.66 -13.35
C ALA A 33 2.94 6.44 -12.39
N GLU A 34 3.22 5.87 -11.21
CA GLU A 34 4.11 6.47 -10.23
C GLU A 34 5.54 6.53 -10.77
N ASP A 35 6.13 5.40 -11.11
CA ASP A 35 7.39 5.30 -11.87
C ASP A 35 7.12 4.63 -13.23
N THR A 36 7.27 5.41 -14.29
CA THR A 36 7.03 4.92 -15.67
C THR A 36 8.02 3.82 -16.11
N ARG A 37 9.17 3.69 -15.46
CA ARG A 37 10.16 2.63 -15.73
C ARG A 37 9.68 1.31 -15.17
N THR A 38 9.31 1.28 -13.89
CA THR A 38 8.77 0.11 -13.19
C THR A 38 7.47 -0.35 -13.86
N SER A 39 6.53 0.58 -14.03
CA SER A 39 5.26 0.31 -14.70
C SER A 39 5.44 -0.16 -16.14
N GLY A 40 6.44 0.37 -16.86
CA GLY A 40 6.75 -0.04 -18.23
C GLY A 40 7.13 -1.52 -18.34
N ILE A 41 7.81 -2.09 -17.35
CA ILE A 41 8.12 -3.52 -17.29
C ILE A 41 6.84 -4.34 -17.15
N LEU A 42 5.94 -3.95 -16.23
CA LEU A 42 4.66 -4.60 -16.01
C LEU A 42 3.79 -4.56 -17.30
N LEU A 43 3.64 -3.37 -17.88
CA LEU A 43 2.82 -3.19 -19.09
C LEU A 43 3.37 -4.00 -20.28
N LYS A 44 4.69 -4.05 -20.43
CA LYS A 44 5.35 -4.88 -21.47
C LYS A 44 5.07 -6.36 -21.27
N HIS A 45 5.08 -6.86 -20.03
CA HIS A 45 4.81 -8.27 -19.73
C HIS A 45 3.39 -8.68 -20.17
N TYR A 46 2.39 -7.80 -20.00
CA TYR A 46 1.00 -8.05 -20.41
C TYR A 46 0.65 -7.53 -21.82
N GLU A 47 1.67 -7.13 -22.60
CA GLU A 47 1.49 -6.61 -23.96
C GLU A 47 0.54 -5.39 -24.03
N ILE A 48 0.64 -4.49 -23.05
CA ILE A 48 -0.10 -3.23 -22.97
C ILE A 48 0.78 -2.12 -23.55
N LYS A 49 0.30 -1.42 -24.59
CA LYS A 49 1.07 -0.44 -25.38
C LYS A 49 0.53 1.00 -25.27
N ASN A 50 -0.35 1.24 -24.32
CA ASN A 50 -1.03 2.52 -24.19
C ASN A 50 -0.10 3.65 -23.73
N ALA A 51 -0.49 4.89 -24.01
CA ALA A 51 0.24 6.07 -23.56
C ALA A 51 0.35 6.09 -22.03
N MET A 52 1.53 6.42 -21.52
CA MET A 52 1.81 6.48 -20.10
C MET A 52 2.31 7.87 -19.70
N GLN A 53 1.82 8.39 -18.58
CA GLN A 53 2.24 9.65 -18.00
C GLN A 53 2.64 9.47 -16.53
N SER A 54 3.75 10.08 -16.13
CA SER A 54 4.18 10.07 -14.73
C SER A 54 3.21 10.85 -13.83
N HIS A 55 2.79 10.22 -12.72
CA HIS A 55 1.91 10.81 -11.70
C HIS A 55 2.36 10.34 -10.31
N HIS A 56 3.22 11.10 -9.66
CA HIS A 56 3.81 10.78 -8.37
C HIS A 56 3.62 11.95 -7.38
N LYS A 57 3.87 11.73 -6.10
CA LYS A 57 3.64 12.70 -5.02
C LYS A 57 4.28 14.09 -5.22
N PHE A 58 5.33 14.19 -6.04
CA PHE A 58 6.00 15.46 -6.30
C PHE A 58 5.41 16.24 -7.49
N ASN A 59 4.64 15.59 -8.37
CA ASN A 59 4.02 16.25 -9.52
C ASN A 59 2.48 16.18 -9.52
N GLU A 60 1.85 15.36 -8.68
CA GLU A 60 0.39 15.14 -8.67
C GLU A 60 -0.39 16.47 -8.57
N HIS A 61 0.03 17.44 -7.76
CA HIS A 61 -0.62 18.75 -7.69
C HIS A 61 -0.64 19.53 -9.01
N LYS A 62 0.35 19.30 -9.88
CA LYS A 62 0.46 19.97 -11.18
C LYS A 62 -0.29 19.22 -12.29
N THR A 63 -0.41 17.91 -12.15
CA THR A 63 -0.99 17.04 -13.20
C THR A 63 -2.49 16.83 -13.05
N VAL A 64 -3.05 16.95 -11.84
CA VAL A 64 -4.45 16.64 -11.54
C VAL A 64 -5.43 17.41 -12.42
N GLU A 65 -5.27 18.72 -12.57
CA GLU A 65 -6.18 19.53 -13.39
C GLU A 65 -6.19 19.09 -14.87
N GLY A 66 -5.00 18.86 -15.43
CA GLY A 66 -4.86 18.37 -16.80
C GLY A 66 -5.52 17.01 -17.01
N VAL A 67 -5.36 16.09 -16.06
CA VAL A 67 -5.99 14.76 -16.07
C VAL A 67 -7.52 14.89 -16.03
N VAL A 68 -8.05 15.70 -15.11
CA VAL A 68 -9.51 15.94 -15.01
C VAL A 68 -10.09 16.50 -16.31
N ASN A 69 -9.39 17.44 -16.94
CA ASN A 69 -9.83 18.03 -18.22
C ASN A 69 -9.83 17.00 -19.35
N ARG A 70 -8.85 16.09 -19.43
CA ARG A 70 -8.84 14.98 -20.39
C ARG A 70 -10.03 14.05 -20.20
N ILE A 71 -10.35 13.67 -18.94
CA ILE A 71 -11.49 12.80 -18.64
C ILE A 71 -12.81 13.51 -19.01
N LYS A 72 -12.95 14.82 -18.74
CA LYS A 72 -14.11 15.61 -19.15
C LYS A 72 -14.26 15.66 -20.67
N ALA A 73 -13.15 15.65 -21.41
CA ALA A 73 -13.14 15.58 -22.88
C ALA A 73 -13.53 14.19 -23.42
N GLY A 74 -13.74 13.20 -22.54
CA GLY A 74 -14.22 11.86 -22.90
C GLY A 74 -13.20 10.75 -22.77
N GLU A 75 -11.95 11.05 -22.40
CA GLU A 75 -10.90 10.02 -22.23
C GLU A 75 -11.14 9.14 -21.03
N THR A 76 -10.83 7.86 -21.17
CA THR A 76 -10.73 6.88 -20.07
C THR A 76 -9.31 6.85 -19.56
N VAL A 77 -9.12 7.19 -18.29
CA VAL A 77 -7.80 7.23 -17.64
C VAL A 77 -7.68 6.10 -16.61
N ALA A 78 -6.58 5.39 -16.63
CA ALA A 78 -6.24 4.39 -15.61
C ALA A 78 -5.08 4.89 -14.73
N LEU A 79 -5.22 4.78 -13.41
CA LEU A 79 -4.17 5.08 -12.44
C LEU A 79 -3.61 3.77 -11.89
N ILE A 80 -2.29 3.61 -11.93
CA ILE A 80 -1.53 2.52 -11.30
C ILE A 80 -0.45 3.08 -10.38
N SER A 81 -0.03 2.30 -9.39
CA SER A 81 1.17 2.51 -8.58
C SER A 81 2.24 1.46 -8.88
N ASP A 82 3.41 1.57 -8.28
CA ASP A 82 4.50 0.62 -8.49
C ASP A 82 4.14 -0.78 -7.97
N ALA A 83 3.35 -0.86 -6.88
CA ALA A 83 2.85 -2.11 -6.33
C ALA A 83 1.55 -1.90 -5.54
N GLY A 84 0.59 -2.81 -5.67
CA GLY A 84 -0.66 -2.79 -4.90
C GLY A 84 -1.71 -1.80 -5.42
N THR A 85 -2.56 -1.34 -4.52
CA THR A 85 -3.71 -0.46 -4.84
C THR A 85 -3.29 1.02 -4.74
N PRO A 86 -3.38 1.81 -5.83
CA PRO A 86 -3.08 3.22 -5.81
C PRO A 86 -3.88 3.98 -4.75
N GLY A 87 -3.24 4.96 -4.10
CA GLY A 87 -3.85 5.73 -2.99
C GLY A 87 -3.70 5.09 -1.61
N ILE A 88 -3.25 3.83 -1.52
CA ILE A 88 -2.93 3.17 -0.26
C ILE A 88 -1.43 3.31 0.01
N SER A 89 -1.05 4.35 0.74
CA SER A 89 0.33 4.80 0.98
C SER A 89 1.08 5.31 -0.25
N ASP A 90 0.40 5.36 -1.40
CA ASP A 90 0.90 5.78 -2.71
C ASP A 90 0.15 7.01 -3.23
N PRO A 91 0.65 7.68 -4.29
CA PRO A 91 -0.08 8.75 -4.97
C PRO A 91 -1.44 8.27 -5.52
N GLY A 92 -2.41 9.20 -5.62
CA GLY A 92 -3.72 8.90 -6.20
C GLY A 92 -4.88 9.59 -5.49
N PHE A 93 -4.75 9.89 -4.20
CA PHE A 93 -5.81 10.55 -3.44
C PHE A 93 -6.27 11.86 -4.11
N LEU A 94 -5.33 12.70 -4.58
CA LEU A 94 -5.68 14.00 -5.14
C LEU A 94 -6.47 13.87 -6.43
N VAL A 95 -6.08 13.00 -7.36
CA VAL A 95 -6.78 12.81 -8.62
C VAL A 95 -8.16 12.19 -8.41
N VAL A 96 -8.27 11.20 -7.53
CA VAL A 96 -9.56 10.59 -7.15
C VAL A 96 -10.50 11.63 -6.57
N ARG A 97 -10.02 12.41 -5.57
CA ARG A 97 -10.79 13.47 -4.93
C ARG A 97 -11.28 14.50 -5.94
N GLU A 98 -10.42 14.93 -6.85
CA GLU A 98 -10.77 15.96 -7.82
C GLU A 98 -11.74 15.42 -8.90
N CYS A 99 -11.59 14.17 -9.31
CA CYS A 99 -12.58 13.51 -10.18
C CYS A 99 -13.96 13.46 -9.52
N VAL A 100 -14.04 13.03 -8.27
CA VAL A 100 -15.30 12.97 -7.51
C VAL A 100 -15.93 14.36 -7.37
N ARG A 101 -15.15 15.40 -7.07
CA ARG A 101 -15.63 16.80 -6.98
C ARG A 101 -16.18 17.32 -8.29
N ASN A 102 -15.69 16.83 -9.40
CA ASN A 102 -16.13 17.21 -10.74
C ASN A 102 -17.22 16.29 -11.33
N GLY A 103 -17.81 15.40 -10.52
CA GLY A 103 -18.86 14.47 -10.97
C GLY A 103 -18.37 13.42 -11.97
N ILE A 104 -17.05 13.17 -12.03
CA ILE A 104 -16.47 12.13 -12.87
C ILE A 104 -16.61 10.78 -12.17
N GLU A 105 -17.04 9.76 -12.92
CA GLU A 105 -17.08 8.39 -12.43
C GLU A 105 -15.66 7.90 -12.09
N VAL A 106 -15.50 7.42 -10.86
CA VAL A 106 -14.27 6.77 -10.38
C VAL A 106 -14.56 5.32 -10.05
N GLN A 107 -13.85 4.40 -10.67
CA GLN A 107 -13.97 2.98 -10.42
C GLN A 107 -12.64 2.40 -9.93
N CYS A 108 -12.57 2.04 -8.63
CA CYS A 108 -11.46 1.26 -8.10
C CYS A 108 -11.73 -0.23 -8.34
N LEU A 109 -10.79 -0.92 -8.99
CA LEU A 109 -10.91 -2.35 -9.21
C LEU A 109 -10.48 -3.12 -7.96
N PRO A 110 -11.16 -4.24 -7.61
CA PRO A 110 -10.61 -5.21 -6.66
C PRO A 110 -9.29 -5.77 -7.19
N GLY A 111 -8.30 -5.92 -6.31
CA GLY A 111 -7.00 -6.45 -6.71
C GLY A 111 -5.99 -6.47 -5.56
N ALA A 112 -4.72 -6.63 -5.90
CA ALA A 112 -3.65 -6.81 -4.95
C ALA A 112 -3.48 -5.63 -4.00
N THR A 113 -3.23 -5.94 -2.73
CA THR A 113 -2.79 -5.01 -1.69
C THR A 113 -2.05 -5.78 -0.61
N ALA A 114 -0.93 -5.27 -0.12
CA ALA A 114 -0.07 -6.04 0.79
C ALA A 114 -0.66 -6.22 2.19
N PHE A 115 -1.38 -5.23 2.71
CA PHE A 115 -1.86 -5.28 4.10
C PHE A 115 -2.97 -6.29 4.34
N VAL A 116 -3.80 -6.61 3.35
CA VAL A 116 -4.91 -7.57 3.51
C VAL A 116 -4.39 -9.00 3.71
N PRO A 117 -3.54 -9.56 2.83
CA PRO A 117 -2.97 -10.89 3.07
C PRO A 117 -2.12 -10.94 4.35
N ALA A 118 -1.39 -9.86 4.69
CA ALA A 118 -0.67 -9.79 5.96
C ALA A 118 -1.60 -9.89 7.18
N LEU A 119 -2.72 -9.16 7.19
CA LEU A 119 -3.72 -9.21 8.25
C LEU A 119 -4.31 -10.61 8.38
N VAL A 120 -4.80 -11.18 7.29
CA VAL A 120 -5.43 -12.50 7.29
C VAL A 120 -4.44 -13.59 7.73
N ALA A 121 -3.19 -13.53 7.26
CA ALA A 121 -2.15 -14.49 7.62
C ALA A 121 -1.57 -14.26 9.02
N SER A 122 -1.84 -13.14 9.68
CA SER A 122 -1.28 -12.82 11.00
C SER A 122 -1.79 -13.75 12.11
N GLY A 123 -3.03 -14.22 12.00
CA GLY A 123 -3.74 -14.95 13.05
C GLY A 123 -4.22 -14.06 14.21
N LEU A 124 -4.12 -12.73 14.06
CA LEU A 124 -4.68 -11.75 15.00
C LEU A 124 -6.13 -11.42 14.63
N PRO A 125 -6.95 -10.86 15.56
CA PRO A 125 -8.32 -10.46 15.26
C PRO A 125 -8.40 -9.54 14.05
N ASP A 126 -9.19 -9.90 13.04
CA ASP A 126 -9.27 -9.22 11.75
C ASP A 126 -10.63 -8.57 11.42
N GLU A 127 -11.65 -8.80 12.24
CA GLU A 127 -12.99 -8.20 12.06
C GLU A 127 -12.98 -6.66 12.17
N ARG A 128 -12.09 -6.12 13.01
CA ARG A 128 -11.95 -4.68 13.23
C ARG A 128 -10.47 -4.32 13.33
N PHE A 129 -9.99 -3.53 12.39
CA PHE A 129 -8.60 -3.11 12.33
C PHE A 129 -8.47 -1.63 11.94
N CYS A 130 -7.29 -1.07 12.14
CA CYS A 130 -6.91 0.23 11.62
C CYS A 130 -5.63 0.12 10.80
N PHE A 131 -5.63 0.75 9.63
CA PHE A 131 -4.46 0.85 8.76
C PHE A 131 -3.75 2.17 9.04
N GLU A 132 -2.54 2.09 9.57
CA GLU A 132 -1.70 3.23 9.96
C GLU A 132 -0.67 3.61 8.89
N GLY A 133 -0.39 2.70 7.96
CA GLY A 133 0.64 2.91 6.92
C GLY A 133 2.02 3.15 7.51
N PHE A 134 2.80 4.04 6.91
CA PHE A 134 4.12 4.41 7.41
C PHE A 134 4.03 5.43 8.54
N LEU A 135 4.57 5.09 9.71
CA LEU A 135 4.69 6.04 10.81
C LEU A 135 5.63 7.21 10.45
N PRO A 136 5.38 8.42 10.97
CA PRO A 136 6.30 9.54 10.82
C PRO A 136 7.71 9.14 11.24
N GLN A 137 8.73 9.54 10.45
CA GLN A 137 10.12 9.14 10.75
C GLN A 137 10.73 9.90 11.92
N LYS A 138 10.34 11.15 12.15
CA LYS A 138 10.86 12.04 13.19
C LYS A 138 9.72 12.78 13.91
N LYS A 139 9.39 14.02 13.46
CA LYS A 139 8.36 14.86 14.06
C LYS A 139 6.99 14.18 13.98
N GLY A 140 6.29 14.12 15.11
CA GLY A 140 4.96 13.52 15.22
C GLY A 140 4.94 12.00 15.50
N ARG A 141 6.09 11.31 15.44
CA ARG A 141 6.15 9.86 15.67
C ARG A 141 5.72 9.46 17.08
N VAL A 142 6.32 10.09 18.11
CA VAL A 142 5.95 9.84 19.52
C VAL A 142 4.48 10.17 19.75
N THR A 143 4.01 11.31 19.28
CA THR A 143 2.60 11.71 19.40
C THR A 143 1.67 10.67 18.79
N ARG A 144 2.03 10.11 17.60
CA ARG A 144 1.22 9.05 16.97
C ARG A 144 1.22 7.78 17.80
N LEU A 145 2.39 7.31 18.24
CA LEU A 145 2.50 6.11 19.10
C LEU A 145 1.70 6.27 20.39
N THR A 146 1.82 7.43 21.06
CA THR A 146 1.03 7.73 22.27
C THR A 146 -0.48 7.67 21.99
N SER A 147 -0.94 8.22 20.87
CA SER A 147 -2.37 8.21 20.51
C SER A 147 -2.93 6.81 20.22
N LEU A 148 -2.06 5.84 19.94
CA LEU A 148 -2.44 4.45 19.65
C LEU A 148 -2.35 3.52 20.88
N GLN A 149 -1.89 4.00 22.05
CA GLN A 149 -1.72 3.15 23.23
C GLN A 149 -3.00 2.47 23.70
N GLU A 150 -4.14 3.15 23.53
CA GLU A 150 -5.46 2.66 23.92
C GLU A 150 -6.24 2.01 22.77
N GLU A 151 -5.59 1.81 21.61
CA GLU A 151 -6.26 1.20 20.45
C GLU A 151 -6.51 -0.29 20.69
N LYS A 152 -7.78 -0.68 20.67
CA LYS A 152 -8.23 -2.07 20.89
C LYS A 152 -8.31 -2.90 19.61
N ARG A 153 -8.31 -2.26 18.45
CA ARG A 153 -8.34 -2.93 17.16
C ARG A 153 -6.93 -3.35 16.76
N THR A 154 -6.83 -4.38 15.95
CA THR A 154 -5.57 -4.73 15.27
C THR A 154 -5.08 -3.57 14.44
N MET A 155 -3.79 -3.24 14.56
CA MET A 155 -3.14 -2.12 13.87
C MET A 155 -2.20 -2.64 12.80
N ILE A 156 -2.21 -2.02 11.62
CA ILE A 156 -1.40 -2.44 10.48
C ILE A 156 -0.49 -1.30 10.05
N PHE A 157 0.82 -1.59 9.98
CA PHE A 157 1.83 -0.61 9.59
C PHE A 157 2.65 -1.12 8.40
N TYR A 158 3.10 -0.20 7.57
CA TYR A 158 4.20 -0.42 6.64
C TYR A 158 5.50 0.07 7.24
N GLU A 159 6.59 -0.66 7.03
CA GLU A 159 7.89 -0.23 7.53
C GLU A 159 9.02 -0.63 6.58
N SER A 160 10.09 0.15 6.63
CA SER A 160 11.33 -0.15 5.94
C SER A 160 12.13 -1.21 6.71
N PRO A 161 12.82 -2.15 6.03
CA PRO A 161 13.66 -3.14 6.68
C PRO A 161 14.75 -2.49 7.55
N TYR A 162 15.30 -1.36 7.14
CA TYR A 162 16.32 -0.61 7.89
C TYR A 162 15.81 0.00 9.20
N ARG A 163 14.52 0.04 9.43
CA ARG A 163 13.89 0.61 10.63
C ARG A 163 13.10 -0.41 11.44
N LEU A 164 12.92 -1.63 10.92
CA LEU A 164 12.04 -2.62 11.52
C LEU A 164 12.34 -2.85 13.00
N VAL A 165 13.57 -3.26 13.34
CA VAL A 165 13.95 -3.56 14.73
C VAL A 165 13.74 -2.35 15.64
N LYS A 166 14.15 -1.16 15.21
CA LYS A 166 13.91 0.08 15.95
C LYS A 166 12.43 0.35 16.18
N THR A 167 11.59 0.12 15.15
CA THR A 167 10.14 0.35 15.23
C THR A 167 9.48 -0.64 16.17
N LEU A 168 9.86 -1.93 16.11
CA LEU A 168 9.35 -2.97 17.01
C LEU A 168 9.78 -2.70 18.48
N THR A 169 11.03 -2.24 18.71
CA THR A 169 11.49 -1.84 20.04
C THR A 169 10.64 -0.68 20.59
N GLN A 170 10.36 0.34 19.78
CA GLN A 170 9.45 1.40 20.19
C GLN A 170 8.03 0.89 20.46
N PHE A 171 7.54 -0.07 19.66
CA PHE A 171 6.25 -0.68 19.94
C PHE A 171 6.24 -1.40 21.29
N ALA A 172 7.31 -2.11 21.66
CA ALA A 172 7.44 -2.74 22.97
C ALA A 172 7.42 -1.71 24.12
N GLU A 173 8.07 -0.56 23.93
CA GLU A 173 8.08 0.55 24.91
C GLU A 173 6.68 1.19 25.09
N PHE A 174 5.91 1.37 23.99
CA PHE A 174 4.63 2.07 24.02
C PHE A 174 3.43 1.14 24.28
N PHE A 175 3.47 -0.10 23.80
CA PHE A 175 2.33 -1.02 23.80
C PHE A 175 2.52 -2.24 24.69
N GLY A 176 3.73 -2.42 25.25
CA GLY A 176 4.11 -3.57 26.09
C GLY A 176 4.83 -4.66 25.28
N ALA A 177 5.87 -5.23 25.89
CA ALA A 177 6.79 -6.20 25.27
C ALA A 177 6.10 -7.52 24.86
N GLU A 178 5.05 -7.90 25.60
CA GLU A 178 4.28 -9.13 25.36
C GLU A 178 3.14 -8.94 24.34
N ARG A 179 2.99 -7.75 23.76
CA ARG A 179 1.98 -7.47 22.74
C ARG A 179 2.16 -8.40 21.54
N PRO A 180 1.12 -9.14 21.11
CA PRO A 180 1.23 -10.04 19.97
C PRO A 180 1.41 -9.24 18.66
N VAL A 181 2.32 -9.74 17.83
CA VAL A 181 2.67 -9.13 16.56
C VAL A 181 2.95 -10.18 15.49
N SER A 182 2.65 -9.85 14.25
CA SER A 182 3.07 -10.58 13.06
C SER A 182 3.81 -9.62 12.14
N VAL A 183 5.01 -9.99 11.72
CA VAL A 183 5.80 -9.28 10.72
C VAL A 183 5.84 -10.12 9.46
N CYS A 184 5.21 -9.61 8.39
CA CYS A 184 5.22 -10.23 7.07
C CYS A 184 6.20 -9.45 6.19
N ARG A 185 7.16 -10.13 5.57
CA ARG A 185 8.08 -9.53 4.62
C ARG A 185 8.00 -10.22 3.28
N GLU A 186 8.25 -9.45 2.20
CA GLU A 186 8.32 -9.95 0.82
C GLU A 186 7.08 -10.77 0.41
N ILE A 187 5.88 -10.33 0.81
CA ILE A 187 4.60 -10.98 0.49
C ILE A 187 4.48 -11.23 -1.02
N SER A 188 4.04 -12.41 -1.41
CA SER A 188 3.92 -12.89 -2.80
C SER A 188 5.25 -13.09 -3.54
N LYS A 189 6.41 -12.88 -2.90
CA LYS A 189 7.73 -13.03 -3.51
C LYS A 189 8.42 -14.33 -3.09
N MET A 190 9.54 -14.66 -3.76
CA MET A 190 10.32 -15.87 -3.50
C MET A 190 10.82 -16.00 -2.05
N HIS A 191 11.05 -14.88 -1.37
CA HIS A 191 11.57 -14.85 0.00
C HIS A 191 10.51 -14.40 0.99
N GLU A 192 9.24 -14.71 0.73
CA GLU A 192 8.14 -14.44 1.65
C GLU A 192 8.38 -15.11 2.99
N GLU A 193 8.21 -14.35 4.06
CA GLU A 193 8.34 -14.82 5.43
C GLU A 193 7.34 -14.13 6.34
N SER A 194 6.78 -14.88 7.28
CA SER A 194 5.91 -14.35 8.32
C SER A 194 6.38 -14.82 9.69
N VAL A 195 6.88 -13.89 10.51
CA VAL A 195 7.33 -14.13 11.88
C VAL A 195 6.27 -13.63 12.85
N ARG A 196 5.79 -14.53 13.72
CA ARG A 196 4.70 -14.27 14.67
C ARG A 196 5.17 -14.56 16.09
N GLY A 197 4.64 -13.84 17.05
CA GLY A 197 4.93 -14.01 18.48
C GLY A 197 4.67 -12.73 19.26
N THR A 198 5.27 -12.61 20.42
CA THR A 198 5.32 -11.36 21.18
C THR A 198 6.31 -10.38 20.53
N LEU A 199 6.19 -9.08 20.84
CA LEU A 199 7.19 -8.10 20.40
C LEU A 199 8.60 -8.50 20.83
N THR A 200 8.77 -9.05 22.06
CA THR A 200 10.06 -9.56 22.55
C THR A 200 10.66 -10.60 21.63
N GLU A 201 9.88 -11.63 21.26
CA GLU A 201 10.35 -12.75 20.42
C GLU A 201 10.68 -12.28 18.99
N VAL A 202 9.82 -11.46 18.42
CA VAL A 202 9.98 -10.97 17.03
C VAL A 202 11.14 -9.98 16.93
N ILE A 203 11.40 -9.15 17.96
CA ILE A 203 12.57 -8.29 18.03
C ILE A 203 13.85 -9.14 18.07
N ALA A 204 13.88 -10.19 18.89
CA ALA A 204 15.03 -11.10 18.97
C ALA A 204 15.33 -11.73 17.61
N HIS A 205 14.30 -12.27 16.94
CA HIS A 205 14.44 -12.88 15.61
C HIS A 205 15.08 -11.92 14.59
N PHE A 206 14.57 -10.69 14.45
CA PHE A 206 15.07 -9.74 13.48
C PHE A 206 16.35 -9.00 13.90
N THR A 207 16.76 -9.13 15.16
CA THR A 207 18.07 -8.69 15.61
C THR A 207 19.16 -9.67 15.19
N GLU A 208 18.86 -10.96 15.18
CA GLU A 208 19.76 -12.03 14.73
C GLU A 208 19.75 -12.18 13.20
N ASN A 209 18.59 -11.96 12.57
CA ASN A 209 18.36 -12.12 11.14
C ASN A 209 18.00 -10.76 10.51
N GLU A 210 19.00 -10.07 9.95
CA GLU A 210 18.80 -8.75 9.35
C GLU A 210 17.68 -8.75 8.31
N PRO A 211 16.59 -7.99 8.49
CA PRO A 211 15.46 -7.99 7.57
C PRO A 211 15.80 -7.30 6.24
N ARG A 212 15.26 -7.82 5.14
CA ARG A 212 15.37 -7.24 3.79
C ARG A 212 14.01 -7.20 3.13
N GLY A 213 13.88 -6.33 2.12
CA GLY A 213 12.68 -6.22 1.32
C GLY A 213 11.57 -5.38 1.93
N GLU A 214 10.35 -5.61 1.52
CA GLU A 214 9.16 -4.84 1.94
C GLU A 214 8.46 -5.52 3.12
N ILE A 215 7.99 -4.71 4.07
CA ILE A 215 7.51 -5.21 5.35
C ILE A 215 6.14 -4.64 5.69
N VAL A 216 5.27 -5.54 6.12
CA VAL A 216 4.00 -5.23 6.79
C VAL A 216 4.07 -5.73 8.23
N ILE A 217 3.76 -4.88 9.18
CA ILE A 217 3.63 -5.22 10.60
C ILE A 217 2.15 -5.22 10.96
N VAL A 218 1.68 -6.32 11.53
CA VAL A 218 0.33 -6.44 12.10
C VAL A 218 0.48 -6.59 13.60
N LEU A 219 0.01 -5.61 14.36
CA LEU A 219 0.13 -5.54 15.82
C LEU A 219 -1.24 -5.71 16.46
N GLY A 220 -1.34 -6.59 17.44
CA GLY A 220 -2.58 -6.80 18.19
C GLY A 220 -3.04 -5.54 18.92
N GLY A 221 -4.33 -5.36 19.03
CA GLY A 221 -4.94 -4.29 19.82
C GLY A 221 -4.68 -4.43 21.31
N LYS A 222 -5.00 -3.41 22.10
CA LYS A 222 -4.95 -3.47 23.56
C LYS A 222 -5.99 -4.46 24.06
N GLU A 223 -5.56 -5.44 24.85
CA GLU A 223 -6.44 -6.31 25.62
C GLU A 223 -6.92 -5.59 26.88
N ASP A 224 -8.14 -5.95 27.37
CA ASP A 224 -8.74 -5.35 28.57
C ASP A 224 -8.06 -5.80 29.86
#